data_f8a39f18344358bdc7cde11ecfafdafd
#
_entry.id   f8a39f18344358bdc7cde11ecfafdafd
#
_cell.length_a   1.000
_cell.length_b   1.000
_cell.length_c   1.000
_cell.angle_alpha   90.00
_cell.angle_beta   90.00
_cell.angle_gamma   90.00
#
_symmetry.space_group_name_H-M   'P 1'
#
loop_
_entity.id
_entity.type
_entity.pdbx_description
1 polymer ?
#
loop_
_entity_poly.entity_id
_entity_poly.type
_entity_poly.pdbx_seq_one_letter_code
_entity_poly.pdbx_strand_id
1 'polypeptide(L)'
;EICQKELKADPRGKKRIESETAFHGAILKASHNEFLGHFLPILTNTIRKTIELNYNLDVIAEEAYKDHIMIMNFLKSRDSVGVKSAVTIHLHHAVLNEKISFD
;
A
#
# COMPACT_ATOMS: atom_id res chain seq x y z
N GLU A 1 -13.08 -3.94 3.58
CA GLU A 1 -13.62 -3.94 2.21
C GLU A 1 -12.56 -3.62 1.16
N ILE A 2 -11.77 -2.58 1.34
CA ILE A 2 -10.68 -2.23 0.42
C ILE A 2 -9.68 -3.37 0.31
N CYS A 3 -9.29 -3.96 1.42
CA CYS A 3 -8.37 -5.10 1.43
C CYS A 3 -8.95 -6.33 0.74
N GLN A 4 -10.26 -6.55 0.85
CA GLN A 4 -10.91 -7.66 0.16
C GLN A 4 -10.91 -7.46 -1.36
N LYS A 5 -11.11 -6.22 -1.82
CA LYS A 5 -11.00 -5.89 -3.24
C LYS A 5 -9.58 -6.07 -3.75
N GLU A 6 -8.60 -5.68 -2.93
CA GLU A 6 -7.18 -5.84 -3.25
C GLU A 6 -6.84 -7.32 -3.48
N LEU A 7 -7.33 -8.20 -2.62
CA LEU A 7 -7.08 -9.64 -2.73
C LEU A 7 -7.57 -10.22 -4.04
N LYS A 8 -8.69 -9.70 -4.55
CA LYS A 8 -9.33 -10.19 -5.78
C LYS A 8 -8.82 -9.52 -7.05
N ALA A 9 -8.02 -8.47 -6.91
CA ALA A 9 -7.54 -7.71 -8.07
C ALA A 9 -6.41 -8.44 -8.79
N ASP A 10 -6.39 -8.33 -10.13
CA ASP A 10 -5.25 -8.74 -10.92
C ASP A 10 -4.04 -7.87 -10.52
N PRO A 11 -2.89 -8.46 -10.13
CA PRO A 11 -1.72 -7.70 -9.71
C PRO A 11 -1.24 -6.65 -10.71
N ARG A 12 -1.50 -6.87 -12.01
CA ARG A 12 -1.12 -5.93 -13.08
C ARG A 12 -2.27 -5.06 -13.54
N GLY A 13 -3.47 -5.30 -13.05
CA GLY A 13 -4.66 -4.66 -13.57
C GLY A 13 -4.90 -3.27 -12.99
N LYS A 14 -5.77 -2.54 -13.68
CA LYS A 14 -6.23 -1.23 -13.26
C LYS A 14 -6.87 -1.28 -11.86
N LYS A 15 -7.58 -2.36 -11.54
CA LYS A 15 -8.21 -2.55 -10.23
C LYS A 15 -7.19 -2.62 -9.11
N ARG A 16 -6.00 -3.15 -9.36
CA ARG A 16 -4.93 -3.17 -8.38
C ARG A 16 -4.48 -1.74 -8.06
N ILE A 17 -4.30 -0.91 -9.09
CA ILE A 17 -3.93 0.49 -8.91
C ILE A 17 -5.01 1.22 -8.12
N GLU A 18 -6.28 0.98 -8.45
CA GLU A 18 -7.41 1.59 -7.76
C GLU A 18 -7.47 1.19 -6.28
N SER A 19 -7.29 -0.10 -5.97
CA SER A 19 -7.36 -0.58 -4.60
C SER A 19 -6.18 -0.09 -3.75
N GLU A 20 -4.98 -0.07 -4.30
CA GLU A 20 -3.80 0.49 -3.63
C GLU A 20 -3.98 1.98 -3.34
N THR A 21 -4.45 2.73 -4.33
CA THR A 21 -4.70 4.16 -4.19
C THR A 21 -5.78 4.42 -3.14
N ALA A 22 -6.86 3.62 -3.15
CA ALA A 22 -7.95 3.75 -2.19
C ALA A 22 -7.48 3.47 -0.76
N PHE A 23 -6.66 2.43 -0.58
CA PHE A 23 -6.14 2.07 0.74
C PHE A 23 -5.27 3.19 1.32
N HIS A 24 -4.28 3.63 0.55
CA HIS A 24 -3.36 4.69 1.00
C HIS A 24 -4.07 6.03 1.16
N GLY A 25 -5.02 6.34 0.26
CA GLY A 25 -5.82 7.55 0.36
C GLY A 25 -6.69 7.57 1.60
N ALA A 26 -7.27 6.42 1.97
CA ALA A 26 -8.07 6.31 3.19
C ALA A 26 -7.24 6.58 4.44
N ILE A 27 -6.00 6.07 4.49
CA ILE A 27 -5.08 6.32 5.60
C ILE A 27 -4.71 7.80 5.69
N LEU A 28 -4.39 8.43 4.56
CA LEU A 28 -4.08 9.86 4.52
C LEU A 28 -5.26 10.71 5.00
N LYS A 29 -6.46 10.35 4.58
CA LYS A 29 -7.68 11.04 5.01
C LYS A 29 -7.93 10.85 6.51
N ALA A 30 -7.70 9.65 7.01
CA ALA A 30 -7.88 9.34 8.44
C ALA A 30 -6.90 10.09 9.33
N SER A 31 -5.78 10.58 8.79
CA SER A 31 -4.81 11.39 9.54
C SER A 31 -5.37 12.77 9.92
N HIS A 32 -6.45 13.21 9.28
CA HIS A 32 -7.03 14.55 9.44
C HIS A 32 -6.05 15.69 9.15
N ASN A 33 -5.03 15.41 8.35
CA ASN A 33 -4.03 16.41 7.97
C ASN A 33 -4.14 16.69 6.47
N GLU A 34 -4.72 17.84 6.12
CA GLU A 34 -4.94 18.24 4.73
C GLU A 34 -3.63 18.31 3.93
N PHE A 35 -2.54 18.69 4.59
CA PHE A 35 -1.23 18.77 3.94
C PHE A 35 -0.82 17.41 3.38
N LEU A 36 -1.06 16.33 4.13
CA LEU A 36 -0.73 14.97 3.67
C LEU A 36 -1.58 14.56 2.47
N GLY A 37 -2.81 15.05 2.38
CA GLY A 37 -3.68 14.77 1.24
C GLY A 37 -3.13 15.28 -0.09
N HIS A 38 -2.32 16.33 -0.06
CA HIS A 38 -1.68 16.87 -1.27
C HIS A 38 -0.67 15.92 -1.90
N PHE A 39 -0.20 14.92 -1.15
CA PHE A 39 0.72 13.92 -1.66
C PHE A 39 0.03 12.79 -2.41
N LEU A 40 -1.31 12.72 -2.38
CA LEU A 40 -2.03 11.61 -2.99
C LEU A 40 -1.76 11.45 -4.50
N PRO A 41 -1.70 12.52 -5.32
CA PRO A 41 -1.36 12.37 -6.73
C PRO A 41 0.04 11.79 -6.96
N ILE A 42 1.01 12.21 -6.16
CA ILE A 42 2.39 11.71 -6.24
C ILE A 42 2.42 10.24 -5.83
N LEU A 43 1.73 9.90 -4.76
CA LEU A 43 1.63 8.53 -4.28
C LEU A 43 0.98 7.62 -5.32
N THR A 44 -0.11 8.07 -5.96
CA THR A 44 -0.80 7.33 -7.00
C THR A 44 0.12 7.04 -8.20
N ASN A 45 0.89 8.03 -8.63
CA ASN A 45 1.85 7.85 -9.71
C ASN A 45 2.95 6.86 -9.33
N THR A 46 3.43 6.92 -8.10
CA THR A 46 4.45 6.00 -7.59
C THR A 46 3.93 4.56 -7.59
N ILE A 47 2.71 4.37 -7.10
CA ILE A 47 2.04 3.05 -7.09
C ILE A 47 1.92 2.51 -8.51
N ARG A 48 1.45 3.34 -9.45
CA ARG A 48 1.29 2.93 -10.85
C ARG A 48 2.62 2.49 -11.45
N LYS A 49 3.68 3.28 -11.28
CA LYS A 49 5.00 2.95 -11.81
C LYS A 49 5.57 1.68 -11.18
N THR A 50 5.37 1.50 -9.89
CA THR A 50 5.82 0.29 -9.20
C THR A 50 5.15 -0.93 -9.80
N ILE A 51 3.85 -0.88 -10.05
CA ILE A 51 3.09 -1.98 -10.64
C ILE A 51 3.54 -2.23 -12.09
N GLU A 52 3.78 -1.19 -12.87
CA GLU A 52 4.19 -1.32 -14.28
C GLU A 52 5.60 -1.87 -14.45
N LEU A 53 6.50 -1.58 -13.51
CA LEU A 53 7.93 -1.89 -13.66
C LEU A 53 8.38 -3.19 -12.98
N ASN A 54 7.54 -3.80 -12.16
CA ASN A 54 7.93 -5.00 -11.42
C ASN A 54 7.52 -6.28 -12.16
N TYR A 55 8.41 -7.28 -12.10
CA TYR A 55 8.18 -8.59 -12.72
C TYR A 55 7.56 -9.61 -11.77
N ASN A 56 7.80 -9.48 -10.47
CA ASN A 56 7.30 -10.41 -9.45
C ASN A 56 6.04 -9.88 -8.75
N LEU A 57 5.08 -9.41 -9.56
CA LEU A 57 3.90 -8.72 -9.03
C LEU A 57 3.02 -9.59 -8.15
N ASP A 58 2.92 -10.89 -8.44
CA ASP A 58 2.10 -11.78 -7.62
C ASP A 58 2.63 -11.87 -6.19
N VAL A 59 3.94 -12.02 -6.05
CA VAL A 59 4.62 -12.08 -4.74
C VAL A 59 4.52 -10.74 -4.02
N ILE A 60 4.77 -9.65 -4.74
CA ILE A 60 4.71 -8.29 -4.19
C ILE A 60 3.28 -7.95 -3.76
N ALA A 61 2.29 -8.34 -4.57
CA ALA A 61 0.88 -8.10 -4.23
C ALA A 61 0.45 -8.86 -2.98
N GLU A 62 0.88 -10.11 -2.84
CA GLU A 62 0.57 -10.91 -1.67
C GLU A 62 1.22 -10.32 -0.41
N GLU A 63 2.48 -9.91 -0.49
CA GLU A 63 3.19 -9.27 0.61
C GLU A 63 2.51 -7.96 1.01
N ALA A 64 2.17 -7.12 0.03
CA ALA A 64 1.48 -5.85 0.29
C ALA A 64 0.12 -6.08 0.95
N TYR A 65 -0.63 -7.07 0.48
CA TYR A 65 -1.91 -7.42 1.09
C TYR A 65 -1.74 -7.81 2.57
N LYS A 66 -0.77 -8.65 2.88
CA LYS A 66 -0.48 -9.04 4.26
C LYS A 66 -0.09 -7.85 5.13
N ASP A 67 0.72 -6.94 4.57
CA ASP A 67 1.11 -5.71 5.27
C ASP A 67 -0.11 -4.83 5.56
N HIS A 68 -1.00 -4.67 4.58
CA HIS A 68 -2.22 -3.87 4.75
C HIS A 68 -3.15 -4.46 5.81
N ILE A 69 -3.29 -5.78 5.86
CA ILE A 69 -4.10 -6.45 6.89
C ILE A 69 -3.49 -6.22 8.27
N MET A 70 -2.17 -6.30 8.39
CA MET A 70 -1.48 -6.04 9.66
C MET A 70 -1.74 -4.61 10.13
N ILE A 71 -1.62 -3.63 9.24
CA ILE A 71 -1.90 -2.22 9.55
C ILE A 71 -3.35 -2.08 10.03
N MET A 72 -4.30 -2.68 9.30
CA MET A 72 -5.72 -2.62 9.65
C MET A 72 -6.02 -3.23 11.01
N ASN A 73 -5.38 -4.35 11.35
CA ASN A 73 -5.58 -4.99 12.64
C ASN A 73 -5.12 -4.10 13.79
N PHE A 74 -3.97 -3.44 13.65
CA PHE A 74 -3.50 -2.49 14.66
C PHE A 74 -4.39 -1.25 14.74
N LEU A 75 -4.91 -0.77 13.61
CA LEU A 75 -5.86 0.34 13.61
C LEU A 75 -7.15 -0.02 14.35
N LYS A 76 -7.69 -1.23 14.11
CA LYS A 76 -8.89 -1.70 14.80
C LYS A 76 -8.70 -1.80 16.31
N SER A 77 -7.53 -2.22 16.75
CA SER A 77 -7.22 -2.32 18.19
C SER A 77 -6.73 -1.00 18.78
N ARG A 78 -6.68 0.06 17.99
CA ARG A 78 -6.22 1.40 18.40
C ARG A 78 -4.82 1.39 18.99
N ASP A 79 -3.96 0.53 18.46
CA ASP A 79 -2.56 0.40 18.87
C ASP A 79 -1.68 1.28 17.99
N SER A 80 -1.42 2.50 18.45
CA SER A 80 -0.62 3.46 17.68
C SER A 80 0.82 3.02 17.47
N VAL A 81 1.40 2.35 18.44
CA VAL A 81 2.76 1.81 18.33
C VAL A 81 2.81 0.70 17.28
N GLY A 82 1.82 -0.20 17.33
CA GLY A 82 1.69 -1.27 16.34
C GLY A 82 1.50 -0.74 14.93
N VAL A 83 0.65 0.27 14.75
CA VAL A 83 0.45 0.90 13.44
C VAL A 83 1.76 1.48 12.90
N LYS A 84 2.48 2.22 13.72
CA LYS A 84 3.77 2.81 13.32
C LYS A 84 4.75 1.73 12.88
N SER A 85 4.85 0.66 13.65
CA SER A 85 5.74 -0.47 13.33
C SER A 85 5.32 -1.16 12.02
N ALA A 86 4.02 -1.40 11.85
CA ALA A 86 3.50 -2.06 10.66
C ALA A 86 3.72 -1.21 9.40
N VAL A 87 3.50 0.09 9.47
CA VAL A 87 3.76 1.01 8.35
C VAL A 87 5.24 1.04 8.02
N THR A 88 6.11 1.07 9.04
CA THR A 88 7.57 1.03 8.84
C THR A 88 7.99 -0.24 8.10
N ILE A 89 7.46 -1.39 8.50
CA ILE A 89 7.73 -2.67 7.84
C ILE A 89 7.26 -2.63 6.39
N HIS A 90 6.05 -2.12 6.16
CA HIS A 90 5.48 -2.02 4.81
C HIS A 90 6.33 -1.15 3.89
N LEU A 91 6.77 0.00 4.39
CA LEU A 91 7.66 0.88 3.62
C LEU A 91 9.00 0.22 3.34
N HIS A 92 9.53 -0.54 4.29
CA HIS A 92 10.76 -1.28 4.11
C HIS A 92 10.63 -2.34 3.01
N HIS A 93 9.51 -3.08 2.99
CA HIS A 93 9.21 -4.03 1.91
C HIS A 93 9.14 -3.33 0.56
N ALA A 94 8.50 -2.17 0.49
CA ALA A 94 8.38 -1.41 -0.76
C ALA A 94 9.75 -1.00 -1.30
N VAL A 95 10.66 -0.55 -0.42
CA VAL A 95 12.02 -0.17 -0.81
C VAL A 95 12.80 -1.37 -1.33
N LEU A 96 12.71 -2.51 -0.65
CA LEU A 96 13.38 -3.74 -1.08
C LEU A 96 12.86 -4.21 -2.44
N ASN A 97 11.55 -4.20 -2.64
CA ASN A 97 10.95 -4.60 -3.90
C ASN A 97 11.36 -3.68 -5.04
N GLU A 98 11.45 -2.38 -4.78
CA GLU A 98 11.91 -1.41 -5.77
C GLU A 98 13.37 -1.68 -6.16
N LYS A 99 14.24 -1.95 -5.21
CA LYS A 99 15.65 -2.28 -5.48
C LYS A 99 15.77 -3.54 -6.33
N ILE A 100 14.98 -4.54 -6.05
CA ILE A 100 14.99 -5.79 -6.82
C ILE A 100 14.58 -5.53 -8.27
N SER A 101 13.63 -4.64 -8.52
CA SER A 101 13.15 -4.35 -9.86
C SER A 101 14.13 -3.54 -10.70
N PHE A 102 15.07 -2.83 -10.09
CA PHE A 102 16.09 -2.05 -10.81
C PHE A 102 17.40 -2.80 -11.01
N ASP A 103 17.60 -3.89 -10.33
CA ASP A 103 18.77 -4.77 -10.48
C ASP A 103 18.53 -5.82 -11.58
#